data_3c6ca92873c0c9115d6788c2d48e0bfd
#
_entry.id   3c6ca92873c0c9115d6788c2d48e0bfd
#
_cell.length_a   1.000
_cell.length_b   1.000
_cell.length_c   1.000
_cell.angle_alpha   90.00
_cell.angle_beta   90.00
_cell.angle_gamma   90.00
#
_symmetry.space_group_name_H-M   'P 1'
#
loop_
_entity.id
_entity.type
_entity.pdbx_description
1 polymer ?
#
loop_
_entity_poly.entity_id
_entity_poly.type
_entity_poly.pdbx_seq_one_letter_code
_entity_poly.pdbx_strand_id
1 'polypeptide(L)'
;QANIISDECILCGHCFVVCPQGAKEIVDDTEKVRVLLQSQDPVYVSLAPSFIANYDGVGIEAMGEALRALGFAGVEETAIGATMVKREYDRMLREGDRDVIISSCCHSVNLLIQKYFPKELSNLADVLSPMLAHCADLKRRHPNAKTVFIGPCVAKKDEGARFSGLVDAVLTFEELTAWFKRECVELRAEVIPNDESKARFFPTTGGILKTMDMDAPGYTYLAIDGVDNCIAALKDIEMGKVHRCFIEMSACVGSCVGGPVMEKYHRSTVRDYLSVTAFAGERDFDAFQPESAYIKQTYTPIERSSETPSEDEIKSILREMGKFKPEHELNCGSCGYNTCREKAAAIFQGKAEISMCLPFLKEKAENFSDTIVKNSPNALFVVNEDMEIQQVNSAGVRLVNLRGEGDVLGENVVRILDPLPFLKVLQTGKAIMDQLEYLAEYDKYVMQTIVPMENGRSMLCIMRDVTEEEKERSRREKISQQTAEVADQVVDKQMRIVQEIASLLGETAAETKIALSKLKEYIYEE
;
A
#
# COMPACT_ATOMS: atom_id res chain seq x y z
N GLN A 1 1.66 4.04 -1.45
CA GLN A 1 1.23 2.77 -2.05
C GLN A 1 2.33 2.25 -2.96
N ALA A 2 2.64 0.94 -2.89
CA ALA A 2 3.61 0.32 -3.80
C ALA A 2 2.91 -0.01 -5.12
N ASN A 3 3.36 0.58 -6.22
CA ASN A 3 2.85 0.31 -7.56
C ASN A 3 3.83 -0.56 -8.35
N ILE A 4 3.31 -1.35 -9.29
CA ILE A 4 4.13 -2.13 -10.22
C ILE A 4 4.42 -1.26 -11.43
N ILE A 5 5.71 -1.06 -11.73
CA ILE A 5 6.15 -0.34 -12.91
C ILE A 5 6.34 -1.37 -14.03
N SER A 6 5.42 -1.39 -14.97
CA SER A 6 5.36 -2.42 -16.03
C SER A 6 6.65 -2.54 -16.84
N ASP A 7 7.27 -1.38 -17.16
CA ASP A 7 8.49 -1.34 -17.97
C ASP A 7 9.71 -1.93 -17.26
N GLU A 8 9.68 -1.99 -15.93
CA GLU A 8 10.76 -2.54 -15.11
C GLU A 8 10.45 -3.91 -14.53
N CYS A 9 9.18 -4.26 -14.44
CA CYS A 9 8.73 -5.51 -13.85
C CYS A 9 9.14 -6.71 -14.71
N ILE A 10 9.75 -7.72 -14.08
CA ILE A 10 10.10 -9.01 -14.70
C ILE A 10 9.06 -10.10 -14.44
N LEU A 11 7.94 -9.76 -13.83
CA LEU A 11 6.82 -10.65 -13.53
C LEU A 11 7.18 -11.87 -12.65
N CYS A 12 8.20 -11.76 -11.80
CA CYS A 12 8.61 -12.86 -10.90
C CYS A 12 7.59 -13.20 -9.80
N GLY A 13 6.60 -12.33 -9.54
CA GLY A 13 5.56 -12.55 -8.56
C GLY A 13 5.98 -12.37 -7.09
N HIS A 14 7.24 -12.05 -6.79
CA HIS A 14 7.72 -11.88 -5.42
C HIS A 14 6.91 -10.84 -4.62
N CYS A 15 6.55 -9.72 -5.23
CA CYS A 15 5.71 -8.69 -4.58
C CYS A 15 4.31 -9.20 -4.19
N PHE A 16 3.79 -10.24 -4.87
CA PHE A 16 2.52 -10.89 -4.52
C PHE A 16 2.68 -11.79 -3.30
N VAL A 17 3.81 -12.51 -3.18
CA VAL A 17 4.10 -13.42 -2.07
C VAL A 17 4.39 -12.66 -0.78
N VAL A 18 5.29 -11.65 -0.83
CA VAL A 18 5.80 -10.97 0.37
C VAL A 18 4.88 -9.87 0.90
N CYS A 19 3.81 -9.51 0.21
CA CYS A 19 2.93 -8.42 0.65
C CYS A 19 2.10 -8.84 1.88
N PRO A 20 2.34 -8.30 3.09
CA PRO A 20 1.63 -8.73 4.29
C PRO A 20 0.15 -8.29 4.29
N GLN A 21 -0.20 -7.31 3.44
CA GLN A 21 -1.56 -6.80 3.31
C GLN A 21 -2.36 -7.48 2.20
N GLY A 22 -1.76 -8.39 1.43
CA GLY A 22 -2.40 -9.00 0.26
C GLY A 22 -2.82 -8.00 -0.83
N ALA A 23 -2.11 -6.83 -0.91
CA ALA A 23 -2.50 -5.72 -1.78
C ALA A 23 -2.16 -5.93 -3.26
N LYS A 24 -1.66 -7.10 -3.63
CA LYS A 24 -1.35 -7.49 -5.02
C LYS A 24 -2.19 -8.70 -5.39
N GLU A 25 -2.83 -8.61 -6.53
CA GLU A 25 -3.69 -9.67 -7.06
C GLU A 25 -3.20 -10.07 -8.45
N ILE A 26 -3.47 -11.31 -8.81
CA ILE A 26 -3.25 -11.84 -10.17
C ILE A 26 -4.56 -11.66 -10.92
N VAL A 27 -4.50 -11.16 -12.14
CA VAL A 27 -5.69 -11.01 -13.00
C VAL A 27 -6.31 -12.39 -13.23
N ASP A 28 -7.60 -12.52 -12.95
CA ASP A 28 -8.37 -13.76 -13.17
C ASP A 28 -8.82 -13.85 -14.64
N ASP A 29 -8.28 -14.83 -15.36
CA ASP A 29 -8.62 -15.12 -16.75
C ASP A 29 -9.68 -16.24 -16.91
N THR A 30 -10.32 -16.67 -15.82
CA THR A 30 -11.33 -17.76 -15.86
C THR A 30 -12.48 -17.41 -16.83
N GLU A 31 -13.00 -16.18 -16.80
CA GLU A 31 -14.08 -15.78 -17.72
C GLU A 31 -13.63 -15.77 -19.18
N LYS A 32 -12.38 -15.41 -19.46
CA LYS A 32 -11.82 -15.51 -20.80
C LYS A 32 -11.84 -16.95 -21.31
N VAL A 33 -11.48 -17.90 -20.46
CA VAL A 33 -11.51 -19.33 -20.81
C VAL A 33 -12.94 -19.82 -20.96
N ARG A 34 -13.90 -19.40 -20.11
CA ARG A 34 -15.32 -19.75 -20.25
C ARG A 34 -15.89 -19.30 -21.61
N VAL A 35 -15.51 -18.12 -22.08
CA VAL A 35 -15.90 -17.65 -23.42
C VAL A 35 -15.31 -18.55 -24.52
N LEU A 36 -14.06 -18.99 -24.37
CA LEU A 36 -13.45 -19.94 -25.31
C LEU A 36 -14.21 -21.27 -25.35
N LEU A 37 -14.60 -21.82 -24.19
CA LEU A 37 -15.36 -23.06 -24.08
C LEU A 37 -16.79 -22.98 -24.68
N GLN A 38 -17.36 -21.79 -24.74
CA GLN A 38 -18.66 -21.55 -25.40
C GLN A 38 -18.55 -21.44 -26.94
N SER A 39 -17.33 -21.35 -27.47
CA SER A 39 -17.12 -21.31 -28.91
C SER A 39 -17.33 -22.69 -29.55
N GLN A 40 -17.39 -22.72 -30.90
CA GLN A 40 -17.48 -24.01 -31.63
C GLN A 40 -16.14 -24.74 -31.73
N ASP A 41 -15.03 -24.04 -31.41
CA ASP A 41 -13.69 -24.62 -31.54
C ASP A 41 -13.37 -25.47 -30.30
N PRO A 42 -12.74 -26.64 -30.45
CA PRO A 42 -12.35 -27.46 -29.32
C PRO A 42 -11.23 -26.78 -28.53
N VAL A 43 -11.34 -26.79 -27.19
CA VAL A 43 -10.34 -26.17 -26.28
C VAL A 43 -9.50 -27.28 -25.65
N TYR A 44 -8.18 -27.22 -25.88
CA TYR A 44 -7.22 -28.16 -25.30
C TYR A 44 -6.38 -27.50 -24.20
N VAL A 45 -6.08 -28.28 -23.17
CA VAL A 45 -5.25 -27.85 -22.05
C VAL A 45 -3.83 -28.37 -22.18
N SER A 46 -2.86 -27.47 -22.04
CA SER A 46 -1.46 -27.78 -21.73
C SER A 46 -1.26 -27.63 -20.22
N LEU A 47 -1.14 -28.74 -19.49
CA LEU A 47 -1.07 -28.77 -18.04
C LEU A 47 0.39 -28.87 -17.57
N ALA A 48 0.86 -27.90 -16.75
CA ALA A 48 2.22 -27.90 -16.22
C ALA A 48 2.45 -29.10 -15.28
N PRO A 49 3.56 -29.82 -15.37
CA PRO A 49 3.81 -31.03 -14.59
C PRO A 49 3.88 -30.80 -13.07
N SER A 50 4.06 -29.55 -12.62
CA SER A 50 3.95 -29.16 -11.21
C SER A 50 2.54 -29.32 -10.63
N PHE A 51 1.52 -29.65 -11.44
CA PHE A 51 0.16 -29.90 -10.96
C PHE A 51 0.13 -31.03 -9.92
N ILE A 52 1.00 -32.04 -10.05
CA ILE A 52 1.10 -33.18 -9.13
C ILE A 52 1.46 -32.71 -7.70
N ALA A 53 2.27 -31.67 -7.58
CA ALA A 53 2.60 -31.07 -6.30
C ALA A 53 1.48 -30.14 -5.77
N ASN A 54 0.62 -29.61 -6.65
CA ASN A 54 -0.50 -28.76 -6.25
C ASN A 54 -1.74 -29.54 -5.84
N TYR A 55 -1.98 -30.71 -6.45
CA TYR A 55 -3.15 -31.56 -6.24
C TYR A 55 -2.71 -32.93 -5.78
N ASP A 56 -2.63 -33.12 -4.46
CA ASP A 56 -2.12 -34.36 -3.85
C ASP A 56 -2.89 -35.61 -4.32
N GLY A 57 -2.17 -36.58 -4.87
CA GLY A 57 -2.73 -37.85 -5.29
C GLY A 57 -3.59 -37.81 -6.56
N VAL A 58 -3.61 -36.66 -7.27
CA VAL A 58 -4.38 -36.48 -8.51
C VAL A 58 -3.43 -36.64 -9.69
N GLY A 59 -3.59 -37.69 -10.47
CA GLY A 59 -2.82 -37.92 -11.68
C GLY A 59 -3.41 -37.21 -12.91
N ILE A 60 -2.81 -37.47 -14.07
CA ILE A 60 -3.21 -36.80 -15.32
C ILE A 60 -4.59 -37.26 -15.82
N GLU A 61 -4.99 -38.49 -15.59
CA GLU A 61 -6.29 -39.02 -16.00
C GLU A 61 -7.41 -38.38 -15.19
N ALA A 62 -7.30 -38.39 -13.85
CA ALA A 62 -8.27 -37.77 -12.96
C ALA A 62 -8.38 -36.25 -13.19
N MET A 63 -7.26 -35.55 -13.41
CA MET A 63 -7.27 -34.17 -13.79
C MET A 63 -7.93 -33.93 -15.16
N GLY A 64 -7.69 -34.84 -16.11
CA GLY A 64 -8.32 -34.81 -17.41
C GLY A 64 -9.84 -35.00 -17.35
N GLU A 65 -10.34 -35.89 -16.47
CA GLU A 65 -11.77 -36.05 -16.22
C GLU A 65 -12.39 -34.77 -15.65
N ALA A 66 -11.75 -34.17 -14.65
CA ALA A 66 -12.21 -32.95 -14.01
C ALA A 66 -12.26 -31.76 -15.01
N LEU A 67 -11.24 -31.62 -15.87
CA LEU A 67 -11.20 -30.58 -16.88
C LEU A 67 -12.21 -30.83 -18.00
N ARG A 68 -12.43 -32.08 -18.41
CA ARG A 68 -13.53 -32.42 -19.35
C ARG A 68 -14.90 -32.10 -18.76
N ALA A 69 -15.10 -32.24 -17.45
CA ALA A 69 -16.35 -31.86 -16.80
C ALA A 69 -16.58 -30.33 -16.86
N LEU A 70 -15.52 -29.51 -16.95
CA LEU A 70 -15.60 -28.06 -17.21
C LEU A 70 -15.83 -27.72 -18.70
N GLY A 71 -15.78 -28.71 -19.61
CA GLY A 71 -16.03 -28.51 -21.04
C GLY A 71 -14.79 -28.52 -21.95
N PHE A 72 -13.59 -28.80 -21.42
CA PHE A 72 -12.38 -28.93 -22.24
C PHE A 72 -12.44 -30.21 -23.11
N ALA A 73 -11.97 -30.09 -24.37
CA ALA A 73 -11.95 -31.19 -25.33
C ALA A 73 -10.86 -32.23 -25.03
N GLY A 74 -9.73 -31.79 -24.46
CA GLY A 74 -8.61 -32.68 -24.11
C GLY A 74 -7.60 -32.00 -23.20
N VAL A 75 -6.82 -32.80 -22.51
CA VAL A 75 -5.78 -32.37 -21.57
C VAL A 75 -4.52 -33.17 -21.83
N GLU A 76 -3.40 -32.47 -22.02
CA GLU A 76 -2.09 -33.07 -22.20
C GLU A 76 -1.05 -32.36 -21.32
N GLU A 77 0.05 -33.03 -21.04
CA GLU A 77 1.11 -32.48 -20.20
C GLU A 77 2.03 -31.56 -20.99
N THR A 78 2.33 -30.38 -20.44
CA THR A 78 3.36 -29.48 -20.98
C THR A 78 4.75 -30.14 -21.06
N ALA A 79 4.96 -31.24 -20.33
CA ALA A 79 6.18 -32.07 -20.38
C ALA A 79 6.45 -32.61 -21.78
N ILE A 80 5.44 -32.76 -22.65
CA ILE A 80 5.61 -33.07 -24.08
C ILE A 80 6.42 -31.98 -24.77
N GLY A 81 6.03 -30.70 -24.59
CA GLY A 81 6.78 -29.55 -25.10
C GLY A 81 8.15 -29.41 -24.46
N ALA A 82 8.29 -29.77 -23.18
CA ALA A 82 9.59 -29.81 -22.50
C ALA A 82 10.56 -30.82 -23.14
N THR A 83 10.05 -31.97 -23.59
CA THR A 83 10.83 -32.96 -24.35
C THR A 83 11.35 -32.39 -25.68
N MET A 84 10.54 -31.60 -26.37
CA MET A 84 10.96 -30.95 -27.62
C MET A 84 12.06 -29.90 -27.36
N VAL A 85 11.87 -29.09 -26.32
CA VAL A 85 12.81 -28.01 -25.93
C VAL A 85 14.15 -28.57 -25.49
N LYS A 86 14.17 -29.61 -24.64
CA LYS A 86 15.44 -30.23 -24.22
C LYS A 86 16.26 -30.77 -25.40
N ARG A 87 15.59 -31.38 -26.39
CA ARG A 87 16.27 -31.90 -27.62
C ARG A 87 16.94 -30.76 -28.41
N GLU A 88 16.35 -29.56 -28.41
CA GLU A 88 16.98 -28.39 -29.00
C GLU A 88 18.19 -27.90 -28.18
N TYR A 89 18.12 -27.93 -26.84
CA TYR A 89 19.28 -27.61 -26.01
C TYR A 89 20.42 -28.62 -26.22
N ASP A 90 20.11 -29.91 -26.29
CA ASP A 90 21.11 -30.95 -26.60
C ASP A 90 21.72 -30.74 -28.00
N ARG A 91 20.91 -30.30 -28.99
CA ARG A 91 21.41 -29.96 -30.34
C ARG A 91 22.37 -28.76 -30.29
N MET A 92 21.99 -27.65 -29.61
CA MET A 92 22.82 -26.45 -29.48
C MET A 92 24.16 -26.75 -28.80
N LEU A 93 24.15 -27.61 -27.78
CA LEU A 93 25.35 -28.07 -27.10
C LEU A 93 26.29 -28.90 -28.00
N ARG A 94 25.73 -29.79 -28.83
CA ARG A 94 26.51 -30.60 -29.79
C ARG A 94 27.08 -29.75 -30.91
N GLU A 95 26.39 -28.69 -31.35
CA GLU A 95 26.91 -27.72 -32.33
C GLU A 95 28.09 -26.95 -31.75
N GLY A 96 28.05 -26.63 -30.46
CA GLY A 96 29.20 -26.03 -29.74
C GLY A 96 29.55 -24.60 -30.13
N ASP A 97 28.67 -23.90 -30.85
CA ASP A 97 28.91 -22.57 -31.40
C ASP A 97 28.85 -21.45 -30.36
N ARG A 98 28.28 -21.71 -29.19
CA ARG A 98 28.13 -20.74 -28.11
C ARG A 98 29.00 -21.10 -26.92
N ASP A 99 29.63 -20.09 -26.32
CA ASP A 99 30.45 -20.27 -25.11
C ASP A 99 29.56 -20.47 -23.87
N VAL A 100 28.49 -19.68 -23.74
CA VAL A 100 27.50 -19.80 -22.68
C VAL A 100 26.13 -19.98 -23.31
N ILE A 101 25.31 -20.91 -22.78
CA ILE A 101 23.91 -21.12 -23.15
C ILE A 101 23.07 -21.00 -21.90
N ILE A 102 22.13 -20.07 -21.88
CA ILE A 102 21.14 -19.89 -20.79
C ILE A 102 19.80 -20.45 -21.25
N SER A 103 19.16 -21.29 -20.46
CA SER A 103 17.85 -21.86 -20.79
C SER A 103 16.76 -20.77 -20.91
N SER A 104 15.90 -20.86 -21.91
CA SER A 104 14.84 -19.89 -22.22
C SER A 104 13.46 -20.25 -21.63
N CYS A 105 13.38 -21.28 -20.78
CA CYS A 105 12.09 -21.78 -20.25
C CYS A 105 11.39 -20.81 -19.29
N CYS A 106 12.16 -20.00 -18.53
CA CYS A 106 11.61 -19.08 -17.54
C CYS A 106 11.41 -17.69 -18.15
N HIS A 107 10.13 -17.31 -18.37
CA HIS A 107 9.81 -16.00 -18.95
C HIS A 107 10.30 -14.81 -18.11
N SER A 108 10.29 -14.93 -16.77
CA SER A 108 10.83 -13.88 -15.88
C SER A 108 12.34 -13.68 -16.06
N VAL A 109 13.10 -14.76 -16.29
CA VAL A 109 14.54 -14.68 -16.60
C VAL A 109 14.74 -14.06 -17.99
N ASN A 110 13.92 -14.45 -18.97
CA ASN A 110 13.97 -13.86 -20.31
C ASN A 110 13.74 -12.34 -20.24
N LEU A 111 12.73 -11.88 -19.48
CA LEU A 111 12.48 -10.47 -19.22
C LEU A 111 13.61 -9.78 -18.45
N LEU A 112 14.23 -10.46 -17.50
CA LEU A 112 15.40 -9.96 -16.76
C LEU A 112 16.55 -9.68 -17.72
N ILE A 113 16.85 -10.61 -18.63
CA ILE A 113 17.93 -10.45 -19.61
C ILE A 113 17.57 -9.35 -20.61
N GLN A 114 16.36 -9.37 -21.19
CA GLN A 114 15.93 -8.38 -22.17
C GLN A 114 15.94 -6.94 -21.63
N LYS A 115 15.57 -6.74 -20.35
CA LYS A 115 15.45 -5.42 -19.72
C LYS A 115 16.73 -4.93 -19.05
N TYR A 116 17.49 -5.83 -18.43
CA TYR A 116 18.60 -5.44 -17.55
C TYR A 116 19.98 -5.90 -18.03
N PHE A 117 20.04 -6.95 -18.86
CA PHE A 117 21.28 -7.53 -19.38
C PHE A 117 21.22 -7.74 -20.90
N PRO A 118 20.86 -6.70 -21.69
CA PRO A 118 20.62 -6.89 -23.13
C PRO A 118 21.85 -7.37 -23.91
N LYS A 119 23.07 -7.20 -23.38
CA LYS A 119 24.29 -7.72 -23.96
C LYS A 119 24.37 -9.25 -23.91
N GLU A 120 23.70 -9.85 -22.93
CA GLU A 120 23.69 -11.29 -22.72
C GLU A 120 22.60 -12.03 -23.51
N LEU A 121 21.85 -11.32 -24.37
CA LEU A 121 20.81 -11.93 -25.23
C LEU A 121 21.36 -12.97 -26.18
N SER A 122 22.63 -12.84 -26.60
CA SER A 122 23.31 -13.84 -27.44
C SER A 122 23.54 -15.17 -26.71
N ASN A 123 23.57 -15.14 -25.37
CA ASN A 123 23.74 -16.33 -24.53
C ASN A 123 22.40 -16.98 -24.18
N LEU A 124 21.28 -16.27 -24.33
CA LEU A 124 19.96 -16.83 -24.13
C LEU A 124 19.60 -17.79 -25.27
N ALA A 125 19.18 -19.01 -24.96
CA ALA A 125 18.77 -19.98 -25.95
C ALA A 125 17.60 -19.43 -26.78
N ASP A 126 17.71 -19.46 -28.09
CA ASP A 126 16.70 -18.99 -29.04
C ASP A 126 15.63 -20.06 -29.30
N VAL A 127 15.08 -20.62 -28.24
CA VAL A 127 14.11 -21.73 -28.24
C VAL A 127 12.83 -21.30 -27.53
N LEU A 128 11.68 -21.72 -28.07
CA LEU A 128 10.38 -21.54 -27.44
C LEU A 128 10.36 -22.17 -26.03
N SER A 129 9.56 -21.62 -25.14
CA SER A 129 9.34 -22.29 -23.84
C SER A 129 8.54 -23.58 -24.00
N PRO A 130 8.58 -24.52 -23.04
CA PRO A 130 7.77 -25.75 -23.07
C PRO A 130 6.28 -25.49 -23.29
N MET A 131 5.72 -24.43 -22.68
CA MET A 131 4.34 -24.01 -22.90
C MET A 131 4.06 -23.69 -24.37
N LEU A 132 4.90 -22.83 -24.97
CA LEU A 132 4.72 -22.40 -26.36
C LEU A 132 4.94 -23.56 -27.34
N ALA A 133 5.96 -24.38 -27.11
CA ALA A 133 6.25 -25.54 -27.94
C ALA A 133 5.11 -26.57 -27.92
N HIS A 134 4.54 -26.85 -26.75
CA HIS A 134 3.42 -27.78 -26.63
C HIS A 134 2.13 -27.22 -27.23
N CYS A 135 1.81 -25.94 -26.99
CA CYS A 135 0.64 -25.30 -27.60
C CYS A 135 0.75 -25.22 -29.13
N ALA A 136 1.97 -25.00 -29.65
CA ALA A 136 2.21 -25.08 -31.10
C ALA A 136 1.96 -26.48 -31.66
N ASP A 137 2.37 -27.52 -30.95
CA ASP A 137 2.12 -28.91 -31.34
C ASP A 137 0.62 -29.26 -31.27
N LEU A 138 -0.08 -28.82 -30.25
CA LEU A 138 -1.54 -28.98 -30.14
C LEU A 138 -2.26 -28.35 -31.33
N LYS A 139 -1.92 -27.12 -31.71
CA LYS A 139 -2.50 -26.44 -32.87
C LYS A 139 -2.10 -27.08 -34.20
N ARG A 140 -0.89 -27.66 -34.28
CA ARG A 140 -0.48 -28.45 -35.45
C ARG A 140 -1.34 -29.70 -35.64
N ARG A 141 -1.61 -30.44 -34.55
CA ARG A 141 -2.43 -31.66 -34.54
C ARG A 141 -3.92 -31.35 -34.67
N HIS A 142 -4.36 -30.21 -34.15
CA HIS A 142 -5.74 -29.76 -34.13
C HIS A 142 -5.83 -28.30 -34.66
N PRO A 143 -5.87 -28.04 -35.97
CA PRO A 143 -5.71 -26.71 -36.55
C PRO A 143 -6.72 -25.64 -36.07
N ASN A 144 -7.93 -26.07 -35.66
CA ASN A 144 -8.96 -25.16 -35.13
C ASN A 144 -8.99 -25.09 -33.61
N ALA A 145 -8.05 -25.77 -32.93
CA ALA A 145 -8.06 -25.80 -31.48
C ALA A 145 -7.71 -24.47 -30.86
N LYS A 146 -8.39 -24.16 -29.76
CA LYS A 146 -7.94 -23.16 -28.78
C LYS A 146 -7.08 -23.85 -27.74
N THR A 147 -6.04 -23.18 -27.29
CA THR A 147 -5.10 -23.73 -26.31
C THR A 147 -5.07 -22.92 -25.03
N VAL A 148 -5.21 -23.59 -23.91
CA VAL A 148 -5.15 -23.01 -22.57
C VAL A 148 -4.01 -23.64 -21.81
N PHE A 149 -3.07 -22.83 -21.33
CA PHE A 149 -2.04 -23.33 -20.41
C PHE A 149 -2.53 -23.19 -18.98
N ILE A 150 -2.27 -24.20 -18.16
CA ILE A 150 -2.57 -24.20 -16.72
C ILE A 150 -1.29 -24.52 -15.93
N GLY A 151 -0.88 -23.63 -15.01
CA GLY A 151 0.36 -23.84 -14.29
C GLY A 151 0.60 -22.87 -13.10
N PRO A 152 1.77 -22.94 -12.43
CA PRO A 152 2.06 -22.20 -11.21
C PRO A 152 2.58 -20.79 -11.44
N CYS A 153 2.68 -20.32 -12.69
CA CYS A 153 3.52 -19.18 -13.05
C CYS A 153 2.71 -17.97 -13.52
N VAL A 154 2.87 -16.83 -12.84
CA VAL A 154 2.23 -15.56 -13.22
C VAL A 154 2.79 -15.01 -14.53
N ALA A 155 4.12 -15.11 -14.74
CA ALA A 155 4.78 -14.60 -15.93
C ALA A 155 4.30 -15.28 -17.23
N LYS A 156 3.77 -16.49 -17.14
CA LYS A 156 3.22 -17.22 -18.30
C LYS A 156 1.97 -16.55 -18.88
N LYS A 157 1.25 -15.71 -18.10
CA LYS A 157 0.14 -14.90 -18.62
C LYS A 157 0.63 -13.87 -19.64
N ASP A 158 1.73 -13.18 -19.34
CA ASP A 158 2.36 -12.22 -20.28
C ASP A 158 2.95 -12.94 -21.49
N GLU A 159 3.63 -14.07 -21.28
CA GLU A 159 4.16 -14.86 -22.38
C GLU A 159 3.04 -15.34 -23.32
N GLY A 160 1.93 -15.88 -22.77
CA GLY A 160 0.78 -16.26 -23.55
C GLY A 160 0.14 -15.09 -24.31
N ALA A 161 0.06 -13.92 -23.70
CA ALA A 161 -0.47 -12.72 -24.36
C ALA A 161 0.41 -12.25 -25.53
N ARG A 162 1.75 -12.35 -25.39
CA ARG A 162 2.71 -12.02 -26.46
C ARG A 162 2.64 -12.99 -27.63
N PHE A 163 2.26 -14.23 -27.38
CA PHE A 163 2.14 -15.31 -28.35
C PHE A 163 0.69 -15.78 -28.52
N SER A 164 -0.24 -14.83 -28.62
CA SER A 164 -1.68 -15.09 -28.75
C SER A 164 -2.07 -15.96 -29.97
N GLY A 165 -1.20 -16.11 -30.95
CA GLY A 165 -1.35 -17.08 -32.05
C GLY A 165 -1.14 -18.54 -31.61
N LEU A 166 -0.39 -18.78 -30.54
CA LEU A 166 -0.07 -20.11 -30.02
C LEU A 166 -0.85 -20.44 -28.74
N VAL A 167 -1.03 -19.46 -27.83
CA VAL A 167 -1.72 -19.64 -26.54
C VAL A 167 -2.89 -18.68 -26.46
N ASP A 168 -4.10 -19.20 -26.30
CA ASP A 168 -5.32 -18.38 -26.27
C ASP A 168 -5.61 -17.84 -24.87
N ALA A 169 -5.29 -18.61 -23.81
CA ALA A 169 -5.40 -18.16 -22.41
C ALA A 169 -4.42 -18.91 -21.48
N VAL A 170 -4.17 -18.31 -20.32
CA VAL A 170 -3.32 -18.89 -19.27
C VAL A 170 -4.03 -18.79 -17.92
N LEU A 171 -4.21 -19.92 -17.25
CA LEU A 171 -4.72 -19.98 -15.89
C LEU A 171 -3.61 -20.39 -14.91
N THR A 172 -3.67 -19.84 -13.71
CA THR A 172 -2.91 -20.35 -12.57
C THR A 172 -3.65 -21.50 -11.89
N PHE A 173 -2.94 -22.28 -11.09
CA PHE A 173 -3.58 -23.31 -10.27
C PHE A 173 -4.57 -22.73 -9.26
N GLU A 174 -4.37 -21.50 -8.81
CA GLU A 174 -5.31 -20.78 -7.93
C GLU A 174 -6.65 -20.57 -8.61
N GLU A 175 -6.62 -20.03 -9.85
CA GLU A 175 -7.81 -19.80 -10.66
C GLU A 175 -8.56 -21.09 -10.96
N LEU A 176 -7.82 -22.15 -11.33
CA LEU A 176 -8.40 -23.47 -11.58
C LEU A 176 -9.05 -24.04 -10.31
N THR A 177 -8.36 -23.97 -9.17
CA THR A 177 -8.90 -24.48 -7.89
C THR A 177 -10.17 -23.73 -7.48
N ALA A 178 -10.19 -22.40 -7.66
CA ALA A 178 -11.37 -21.58 -7.41
C ALA A 178 -12.52 -21.96 -8.36
N TRP A 179 -12.19 -22.24 -9.61
CA TRP A 179 -13.19 -22.66 -10.61
C TRP A 179 -13.77 -24.04 -10.29
N PHE A 180 -12.96 -25.04 -9.97
CA PHE A 180 -13.44 -26.35 -9.52
C PHE A 180 -14.41 -26.25 -8.34
N LYS A 181 -14.09 -25.40 -7.35
CA LYS A 181 -14.97 -25.14 -6.20
C LYS A 181 -16.32 -24.53 -6.62
N ARG A 182 -16.31 -23.56 -7.54
CA ARG A 182 -17.53 -22.90 -8.03
C ARG A 182 -18.46 -23.87 -8.76
N GLU A 183 -17.90 -24.78 -9.58
CA GLU A 183 -18.66 -25.73 -10.39
C GLU A 183 -18.87 -27.08 -9.64
N CYS A 184 -18.47 -27.17 -8.37
CA CYS A 184 -18.57 -28.40 -7.55
C CYS A 184 -17.91 -29.63 -8.21
N VAL A 185 -16.78 -29.42 -8.92
CA VAL A 185 -16.01 -30.50 -9.53
C VAL A 185 -15.07 -31.08 -8.48
N GLU A 186 -15.23 -32.38 -8.19
CA GLU A 186 -14.39 -33.11 -7.23
C GLU A 186 -13.23 -33.81 -7.95
N LEU A 187 -12.02 -33.62 -7.41
CA LEU A 187 -10.82 -34.31 -7.86
C LEU A 187 -10.72 -35.67 -7.15
N ARG A 188 -10.52 -36.75 -7.90
CA ARG A 188 -10.35 -38.10 -7.35
C ARG A 188 -8.88 -38.44 -7.26
N ALA A 189 -8.48 -39.06 -6.15
CA ALA A 189 -7.15 -39.62 -6.04
C ALA A 189 -7.07 -40.92 -6.90
N GLU A 190 -5.94 -41.12 -7.55
CA GLU A 190 -5.67 -42.29 -8.36
C GLU A 190 -4.26 -42.85 -8.10
N VAL A 191 -4.04 -44.08 -8.48
CA VAL A 191 -2.69 -44.69 -8.50
C VAL A 191 -1.96 -44.13 -9.72
N ILE A 192 -0.91 -43.33 -9.50
CA ILE A 192 -0.16 -42.68 -10.56
C ILE A 192 0.89 -43.65 -11.12
N PRO A 193 0.81 -44.04 -12.40
CA PRO A 193 1.84 -44.89 -13.02
C PRO A 193 3.18 -44.11 -13.07
N ASN A 194 4.28 -44.82 -12.77
CA ASN A 194 5.62 -44.22 -12.62
C ASN A 194 6.54 -44.44 -13.84
N ASP A 195 6.03 -44.80 -14.99
CA ASP A 195 6.86 -45.30 -16.10
C ASP A 195 7.02 -44.30 -17.27
N GLU A 196 6.41 -43.11 -17.20
CA GLU A 196 6.47 -42.14 -18.31
C GLU A 196 7.07 -40.81 -17.92
N SER A 197 7.86 -40.30 -18.83
CA SER A 197 8.40 -38.96 -18.98
C SER A 197 9.35 -38.37 -17.96
N LYS A 198 10.59 -38.46 -18.34
CA LYS A 198 11.72 -37.74 -17.75
C LYS A 198 11.53 -36.20 -17.75
N ALA A 199 10.87 -35.63 -18.75
CA ALA A 199 10.62 -34.19 -18.86
C ALA A 199 9.65 -33.63 -17.79
N ARG A 200 9.01 -34.46 -17.00
CA ARG A 200 8.24 -34.08 -15.81
C ARG A 200 9.12 -33.42 -14.72
N PHE A 201 10.46 -33.61 -14.77
CA PHE A 201 11.41 -32.93 -13.88
C PHE A 201 11.55 -31.41 -14.12
N PHE A 202 11.17 -30.89 -15.27
CA PHE A 202 11.37 -29.47 -15.65
C PHE A 202 10.96 -28.43 -14.59
N PRO A 203 9.90 -28.62 -13.78
CA PRO A 203 9.51 -27.62 -12.78
C PRO A 203 10.39 -27.60 -11.52
N THR A 204 11.42 -28.42 -11.42
CA THR A 204 12.34 -28.48 -10.27
C THR A 204 13.71 -27.89 -10.60
N THR A 205 14.42 -27.41 -9.60
CA THR A 205 15.81 -26.92 -9.77
C THR A 205 16.72 -28.06 -10.25
N GLY A 206 17.46 -27.81 -11.33
CA GLY A 206 18.25 -28.83 -12.00
C GLY A 206 17.41 -29.83 -12.80
N GLY A 207 16.10 -29.59 -12.92
CA GLY A 207 15.17 -30.49 -13.61
C GLY A 207 15.40 -30.55 -15.11
N ILE A 208 15.73 -29.44 -15.75
CA ILE A 208 16.10 -29.41 -17.16
C ILE A 208 17.37 -30.26 -17.36
N LEU A 209 18.40 -30.03 -16.54
CA LEU A 209 19.67 -30.75 -16.63
C LEU A 209 19.48 -32.28 -16.47
N LYS A 210 18.62 -32.72 -15.53
CA LYS A 210 18.32 -34.15 -15.34
C LYS A 210 17.73 -34.82 -16.57
N THR A 211 17.07 -34.03 -17.44
CA THR A 211 16.43 -34.57 -18.64
C THR A 211 17.36 -34.61 -19.84
N MET A 212 18.41 -33.79 -19.87
CA MET A 212 19.35 -33.65 -20.96
C MET A 212 20.38 -34.80 -21.00
N ASP A 213 21.00 -35.00 -22.14
CA ASP A 213 22.01 -36.04 -22.33
C ASP A 213 23.34 -35.69 -21.63
N MET A 214 23.65 -34.39 -21.46
CA MET A 214 24.88 -33.85 -20.80
C MET A 214 26.18 -34.48 -21.28
N ASP A 215 26.23 -34.87 -22.56
CA ASP A 215 27.37 -35.54 -23.19
C ASP A 215 28.24 -34.59 -24.03
N ALA A 216 27.93 -33.27 -24.07
CA ALA A 216 28.68 -32.31 -24.86
C ALA A 216 30.05 -32.03 -24.23
N PRO A 217 31.16 -32.29 -24.95
CA PRO A 217 32.50 -32.20 -24.40
C PRO A 217 32.87 -30.74 -24.07
N GLY A 218 33.39 -30.55 -22.87
CA GLY A 218 33.92 -29.27 -22.39
C GLY A 218 32.88 -28.29 -21.84
N TYR A 219 31.61 -28.63 -21.82
CA TYR A 219 30.59 -27.83 -21.13
C TYR A 219 30.43 -28.22 -19.65
N THR A 220 30.28 -27.22 -18.81
CA THR A 220 29.86 -27.35 -17.41
C THR A 220 28.36 -27.08 -17.33
N TYR A 221 27.65 -27.85 -16.52
CA TYR A 221 26.20 -27.74 -16.36
C TYR A 221 25.85 -27.16 -14.99
N LEU A 222 25.14 -26.04 -14.97
CA LEU A 222 24.78 -25.32 -13.75
C LEU A 222 23.27 -25.10 -13.67
N ALA A 223 22.70 -25.25 -12.46
CA ALA A 223 21.33 -24.87 -12.17
C ALA A 223 21.33 -23.70 -11.19
N ILE A 224 20.68 -22.60 -11.55
CA ILE A 224 20.62 -21.36 -10.78
C ILE A 224 19.15 -20.96 -10.62
N ASP A 225 18.73 -20.78 -9.38
CA ASP A 225 17.39 -20.33 -9.05
C ASP A 225 17.37 -19.11 -8.12
N GLY A 226 16.27 -18.37 -8.15
CA GLY A 226 16.14 -17.09 -7.46
C GLY A 226 16.69 -15.90 -8.25
N VAL A 227 15.95 -14.78 -8.24
CA VAL A 227 16.29 -13.58 -9.03
C VAL A 227 17.69 -13.05 -8.68
N ASP A 228 18.03 -12.98 -7.39
CA ASP A 228 19.32 -12.43 -6.95
C ASP A 228 20.51 -13.28 -7.44
N ASN A 229 20.37 -14.61 -7.40
CA ASN A 229 21.37 -15.54 -7.91
C ASN A 229 21.49 -15.43 -9.45
N CYS A 230 20.37 -15.29 -10.16
CA CYS A 230 20.38 -15.06 -11.62
C CYS A 230 21.10 -13.75 -11.96
N ILE A 231 20.84 -12.66 -11.21
CA ILE A 231 21.55 -11.37 -11.39
C ILE A 231 23.05 -11.52 -11.15
N ALA A 232 23.46 -12.24 -10.09
CA ALA A 232 24.86 -12.47 -9.79
C ALA A 232 25.56 -13.24 -10.92
N ALA A 233 24.92 -14.31 -11.41
CA ALA A 233 25.44 -15.11 -12.52
C ALA A 233 25.54 -14.30 -13.83
N LEU A 234 24.52 -13.51 -14.17
CA LEU A 234 24.54 -12.65 -15.36
C LEU A 234 25.64 -11.60 -15.30
N LYS A 235 25.92 -11.03 -14.13
CA LYS A 235 27.09 -10.13 -13.93
C LYS A 235 28.43 -10.85 -14.12
N ASP A 236 28.56 -12.07 -13.62
CA ASP A 236 29.81 -12.85 -13.82
C ASP A 236 29.98 -13.24 -15.29
N ILE A 237 28.91 -13.51 -16.03
CA ILE A 237 28.96 -13.72 -17.49
C ILE A 237 29.38 -12.42 -18.19
N GLU A 238 28.76 -11.28 -17.88
CA GLU A 238 29.10 -9.96 -18.46
C GLU A 238 30.56 -9.57 -18.17
N MET A 239 31.12 -10.00 -17.03
CA MET A 239 32.54 -9.81 -16.69
C MET A 239 33.48 -10.83 -17.38
N GLY A 240 32.98 -11.75 -18.17
CA GLY A 240 33.77 -12.79 -18.83
C GLY A 240 34.43 -13.78 -17.86
N LYS A 241 33.79 -14.10 -16.75
CA LYS A 241 34.30 -15.08 -15.76
C LYS A 241 33.75 -16.48 -15.96
N VAL A 242 32.71 -16.63 -16.77
CA VAL A 242 31.98 -17.88 -17.01
C VAL A 242 32.13 -18.27 -18.46
N HIS A 243 32.64 -19.48 -18.70
CA HIS A 243 32.94 -20.01 -20.01
C HIS A 243 32.49 -21.45 -20.15
N ARG A 244 32.12 -21.86 -21.36
CA ARG A 244 31.74 -23.22 -21.72
C ARG A 244 30.70 -23.81 -20.74
N CYS A 245 29.59 -23.08 -20.54
CA CYS A 245 28.54 -23.46 -19.60
C CYS A 245 27.16 -23.52 -20.26
N PHE A 246 26.42 -24.55 -19.87
CA PHE A 246 24.96 -24.55 -20.00
C PHE A 246 24.35 -24.21 -18.63
N ILE A 247 23.50 -23.17 -18.58
CA ILE A 247 22.94 -22.69 -17.32
C ILE A 247 21.42 -22.79 -17.37
N GLU A 248 20.88 -23.69 -16.57
CA GLU A 248 19.46 -23.67 -16.24
C GLU A 248 19.18 -22.52 -15.30
N MET A 249 18.37 -21.52 -15.73
CA MET A 249 18.01 -20.38 -14.89
C MET A 249 16.52 -20.31 -14.64
N SER A 250 16.14 -20.07 -13.37
CA SER A 250 14.76 -19.79 -12.97
C SER A 250 14.67 -18.65 -11.96
N ALA A 251 13.64 -17.79 -12.05
CA ALA A 251 13.47 -16.67 -11.17
C ALA A 251 12.94 -17.04 -9.77
N CYS A 252 12.30 -18.20 -9.63
CA CYS A 252 11.76 -18.68 -8.37
C CYS A 252 12.75 -19.61 -7.67
N VAL A 253 12.92 -19.46 -6.36
CA VAL A 253 13.70 -20.40 -5.53
C VAL A 253 12.97 -21.74 -5.51
N GLY A 254 13.66 -22.83 -5.81
CA GLY A 254 13.06 -24.16 -6.02
C GLY A 254 12.49 -24.33 -7.44
N SER A 255 12.76 -23.40 -8.38
CA SER A 255 12.20 -23.37 -9.72
C SER A 255 10.67 -23.21 -9.74
N CYS A 256 9.94 -23.83 -10.68
CA CYS A 256 8.49 -23.64 -10.81
C CYS A 256 7.67 -24.18 -9.62
N VAL A 257 8.14 -25.22 -8.92
CA VAL A 257 7.48 -25.72 -7.69
C VAL A 257 7.59 -24.74 -6.52
N GLY A 258 8.59 -23.83 -6.52
CA GLY A 258 8.69 -22.71 -5.61
C GLY A 258 8.06 -21.41 -6.18
N GLY A 259 7.21 -21.51 -7.20
CA GLY A 259 6.59 -20.34 -7.85
C GLY A 259 5.61 -19.59 -6.95
N PRO A 260 5.31 -18.32 -7.28
CA PRO A 260 4.54 -17.42 -6.40
C PRO A 260 3.13 -17.93 -6.08
N VAL A 261 2.50 -18.69 -6.98
CA VAL A 261 1.19 -19.32 -6.71
C VAL A 261 1.30 -20.53 -5.78
N MET A 262 2.42 -21.27 -5.84
CA MET A 262 2.69 -22.41 -4.95
C MET A 262 3.09 -21.92 -3.56
N GLU A 263 4.03 -20.97 -3.47
CA GLU A 263 4.62 -20.47 -2.23
C GLU A 263 3.59 -19.72 -1.35
N LYS A 264 2.75 -18.90 -1.94
CA LYS A 264 1.72 -18.13 -1.20
C LYS A 264 0.84 -19.00 -0.30
N TYR A 265 0.67 -20.27 -0.64
CA TYR A 265 -0.18 -21.19 0.12
C TYR A 265 0.58 -22.05 1.14
N HIS A 266 1.78 -21.59 1.56
CA HIS A 266 2.62 -22.22 2.58
C HIS A 266 2.97 -23.68 2.27
N ARG A 267 3.21 -23.99 1.01
CA ARG A 267 3.64 -25.32 0.59
C ARG A 267 5.14 -25.50 0.88
N SER A 268 5.52 -26.76 1.09
CA SER A 268 6.93 -27.11 1.28
C SER A 268 7.58 -27.38 -0.06
N THR A 269 8.50 -26.53 -0.49
CA THR A 269 9.28 -26.73 -1.73
C THR A 269 9.95 -28.11 -1.79
N VAL A 270 10.38 -28.65 -0.63
CA VAL A 270 10.97 -29.99 -0.53
C VAL A 270 9.93 -31.09 -0.82
N ARG A 271 8.74 -30.99 -0.21
CA ARG A 271 7.64 -31.92 -0.46
C ARG A 271 7.21 -31.90 -1.93
N ASP A 272 7.06 -30.68 -2.47
CA ASP A 272 6.62 -30.48 -3.85
C ASP A 272 7.66 -31.04 -4.84
N TYR A 273 8.96 -30.87 -4.54
CA TYR A 273 10.05 -31.51 -5.28
C TYR A 273 9.95 -33.04 -5.24
N LEU A 274 9.70 -33.63 -4.07
CA LEU A 274 9.55 -35.10 -3.92
C LEU A 274 8.33 -35.60 -4.69
N SER A 275 7.21 -34.88 -4.68
CA SER A 275 6.01 -35.25 -5.45
C SER A 275 6.28 -35.27 -6.95
N VAL A 276 6.98 -34.24 -7.47
CA VAL A 276 7.39 -34.23 -8.88
C VAL A 276 8.38 -35.34 -9.19
N THR A 277 9.33 -35.64 -8.29
CA THR A 277 10.31 -36.71 -8.47
C THR A 277 9.65 -38.09 -8.51
N ALA A 278 8.63 -38.28 -7.66
CA ALA A 278 7.87 -39.54 -7.66
C ALA A 278 7.00 -39.71 -8.92
N PHE A 279 6.59 -38.61 -9.53
CA PHE A 279 5.78 -38.57 -10.74
C PHE A 279 6.61 -38.70 -12.02
N ALA A 280 7.85 -38.26 -12.00
CA ALA A 280 8.73 -38.27 -13.17
C ALA A 280 9.25 -39.70 -13.43
N GLY A 281 9.20 -40.12 -14.69
CA GLY A 281 9.71 -41.40 -15.16
C GLY A 281 11.14 -41.31 -15.71
N GLU A 282 11.62 -42.43 -16.24
CA GLU A 282 12.99 -42.53 -16.81
C GLU A 282 13.04 -42.34 -18.34
N ARG A 283 11.91 -42.41 -19.02
CA ARG A 283 11.81 -42.34 -20.48
C ARG A 283 11.31 -40.96 -20.93
N ASP A 284 11.70 -40.53 -22.13
CA ASP A 284 11.12 -39.38 -22.77
C ASP A 284 9.72 -39.69 -23.30
N PHE A 285 8.89 -38.63 -23.44
CA PHE A 285 7.67 -38.74 -24.22
C PHE A 285 7.99 -39.07 -25.68
N ASP A 286 7.15 -39.89 -26.31
CA ASP A 286 7.13 -40.08 -27.75
C ASP A 286 6.52 -38.79 -28.39
N ALA A 287 7.31 -37.73 -28.41
CA ALA A 287 6.91 -36.45 -28.90
C ALA A 287 7.48 -36.22 -30.31
N PHE A 288 6.65 -35.68 -31.21
CA PHE A 288 7.08 -35.19 -32.49
C PHE A 288 8.14 -34.09 -32.26
N GLN A 289 9.28 -34.19 -32.96
CA GLN A 289 10.29 -33.13 -32.93
C GLN A 289 10.12 -32.26 -34.16
N PRO A 290 9.67 -31.00 -34.02
CA PRO A 290 9.61 -30.08 -35.15
C PRO A 290 11.04 -29.70 -35.61
N GLU A 291 11.16 -29.24 -36.86
CA GLU A 291 12.40 -28.63 -37.32
C GLU A 291 12.73 -27.41 -36.45
N SER A 292 14.03 -27.15 -36.21
CA SER A 292 14.49 -26.07 -35.32
C SER A 292 13.93 -24.70 -35.69
N ALA A 293 13.62 -24.46 -36.95
CA ALA A 293 13.01 -23.21 -37.41
C ALA A 293 11.61 -22.96 -36.80
N TYR A 294 10.83 -24.02 -36.54
CA TYR A 294 9.48 -23.91 -35.96
C TYR A 294 9.45 -23.78 -34.44
N ILE A 295 10.54 -24.13 -33.76
CA ILE A 295 10.67 -24.02 -32.31
C ILE A 295 11.57 -22.84 -31.90
N LYS A 296 12.05 -22.08 -32.89
CA LYS A 296 12.94 -20.93 -32.67
C LYS A 296 12.19 -19.71 -32.19
N GLN A 297 12.76 -19.00 -31.21
CA GLN A 297 12.28 -17.72 -30.70
C GLN A 297 13.41 -16.70 -30.68
N THR A 298 13.16 -15.51 -31.24
CA THR A 298 14.11 -14.41 -31.21
C THR A 298 13.77 -13.46 -30.06
N TYR A 299 14.77 -13.15 -29.23
CA TYR A 299 14.65 -12.19 -28.14
C TYR A 299 15.30 -10.87 -28.54
N THR A 300 14.62 -9.75 -28.26
CA THR A 300 15.11 -8.39 -28.50
C THR A 300 15.22 -7.62 -27.21
N PRO A 301 16.14 -6.64 -27.12
CA PRO A 301 16.19 -5.74 -25.97
C PRO A 301 14.85 -5.04 -25.74
N ILE A 302 14.48 -4.86 -24.49
CA ILE A 302 13.32 -4.07 -24.09
C ILE A 302 13.84 -2.82 -23.39
N GLU A 303 13.59 -1.67 -24.02
CA GLU A 303 13.97 -0.38 -23.44
C GLU A 303 13.17 -0.09 -22.17
N ARG A 304 13.84 0.42 -21.16
CA ARG A 304 13.24 0.87 -19.91
C ARG A 304 13.10 2.38 -19.96
N SER A 305 11.94 2.88 -19.59
CA SER A 305 11.62 4.31 -19.59
C SER A 305 12.28 5.10 -18.43
N SER A 306 13.07 4.46 -17.57
CA SER A 306 13.67 5.13 -16.42
C SER A 306 14.89 5.95 -16.83
N GLU A 307 14.74 7.28 -16.86
CA GLU A 307 15.85 8.21 -16.91
C GLU A 307 16.71 8.07 -15.65
N THR A 308 18.04 8.01 -15.82
CA THR A 308 18.97 8.02 -14.70
C THR A 308 19.20 9.47 -14.29
N PRO A 309 18.83 9.88 -13.06
CA PRO A 309 19.01 11.26 -12.63
C PRO A 309 20.49 11.62 -12.57
N SER A 310 20.81 12.85 -12.94
CA SER A 310 22.13 13.45 -12.76
C SER A 310 22.43 13.68 -11.27
N GLU A 311 23.70 13.86 -10.93
CA GLU A 311 24.12 14.19 -9.56
C GLU A 311 23.47 15.47 -9.01
N ASP A 312 23.19 16.45 -9.87
CA ASP A 312 22.57 17.70 -9.45
C ASP A 312 21.07 17.55 -9.19
N GLU A 313 20.37 16.71 -9.95
CA GLU A 313 18.97 16.34 -9.69
C GLU A 313 18.84 15.55 -8.39
N ILE A 314 19.74 14.58 -8.13
CA ILE A 314 19.80 13.85 -6.86
C ILE A 314 19.98 14.84 -5.69
N LYS A 315 20.92 15.78 -5.79
CA LYS A 315 21.17 16.79 -4.75
C LYS A 315 19.97 17.72 -4.55
N SER A 316 19.27 18.08 -5.62
CA SER A 316 18.04 18.89 -5.52
C SER A 316 16.99 18.18 -4.68
N ILE A 317 16.71 16.92 -4.98
CA ILE A 317 15.73 16.12 -4.24
C ILE A 317 16.16 15.88 -2.80
N LEU A 318 17.45 15.64 -2.54
CA LEU A 318 17.98 15.51 -1.19
C LEU A 318 17.73 16.79 -0.36
N ARG A 319 17.89 17.98 -0.97
CA ARG A 319 17.59 19.25 -0.32
C ARG A 319 16.09 19.39 0.02
N GLU A 320 15.21 18.97 -0.89
CA GLU A 320 13.75 18.93 -0.63
C GLU A 320 13.40 17.98 0.53
N MET A 321 14.19 16.92 0.71
CA MET A 321 14.10 16.00 1.85
C MET A 321 14.76 16.54 3.13
N GLY A 322 15.18 17.81 3.19
CA GLY A 322 15.88 18.41 4.34
C GLY A 322 17.36 17.99 4.47
N LYS A 323 17.96 17.38 3.42
CA LYS A 323 19.34 16.85 3.45
C LYS A 323 20.28 17.78 2.67
N PHE A 324 20.79 18.78 3.35
CA PHE A 324 21.65 19.82 2.75
C PHE A 324 23.14 19.46 2.74
N LYS A 325 23.56 18.50 3.55
CA LYS A 325 24.93 18.04 3.71
C LYS A 325 25.01 16.51 3.73
N PRO A 326 26.15 15.91 3.38
CA PRO A 326 26.33 14.45 3.45
C PRO A 326 26.03 13.85 4.84
N GLU A 327 26.30 14.60 5.92
CA GLU A 327 26.03 14.15 7.30
C GLU A 327 24.52 14.00 7.58
N HIS A 328 23.65 14.65 6.80
CA HIS A 328 22.20 14.53 6.89
C HIS A 328 21.66 13.28 6.17
N GLU A 329 22.52 12.61 5.36
CA GLU A 329 22.16 11.38 4.68
C GLU A 329 22.31 10.18 5.61
N LEU A 330 21.34 9.98 6.52
CA LEU A 330 21.40 8.96 7.58
C LEU A 330 21.45 7.52 7.05
N ASN A 331 21.04 7.27 5.81
CA ASN A 331 21.00 5.94 5.17
C ASN A 331 20.35 4.85 6.05
N CYS A 332 19.29 5.23 6.80
CA CYS A 332 18.69 4.41 7.85
C CYS A 332 17.83 3.25 7.35
N GLY A 333 17.56 3.15 6.05
CA GLY A 333 16.76 2.09 5.46
C GLY A 333 15.25 2.11 5.75
N SER A 334 14.76 2.95 6.67
CA SER A 334 13.35 2.97 7.12
C SER A 334 12.33 3.24 6.00
N CYS A 335 12.75 3.81 4.89
CA CYS A 335 11.93 4.08 3.71
C CYS A 335 11.96 2.95 2.67
N GLY A 336 12.66 1.84 2.93
CA GLY A 336 12.82 0.71 2.03
C GLY A 336 13.96 0.84 1.01
N TYR A 337 14.75 1.93 1.05
CA TYR A 337 15.95 2.14 0.23
C TYR A 337 17.19 2.09 1.10
N ASN A 338 18.27 1.47 0.62
CA ASN A 338 19.51 1.32 1.39
C ASN A 338 20.21 2.66 1.64
N THR A 339 20.14 3.58 0.69
CA THR A 339 20.74 4.91 0.79
C THR A 339 19.73 6.03 0.53
N CYS A 340 20.01 7.22 1.09
CA CYS A 340 19.20 8.42 0.82
C CYS A 340 19.30 8.84 -0.65
N ARG A 341 20.43 8.57 -1.30
CA ARG A 341 20.65 8.85 -2.73
C ARG A 341 19.84 7.92 -3.63
N GLU A 342 19.79 6.61 -3.32
CA GLU A 342 18.89 5.68 -4.01
C GLU A 342 17.43 6.10 -3.92
N LYS A 343 17.01 6.56 -2.72
CA LYS A 343 15.66 7.11 -2.55
C LYS A 343 15.44 8.36 -3.39
N ALA A 344 16.40 9.28 -3.43
CA ALA A 344 16.31 10.50 -4.25
C ALA A 344 16.18 10.14 -5.75
N ALA A 345 16.96 9.17 -6.22
CA ALA A 345 16.85 8.66 -7.58
C ALA A 345 15.46 8.02 -7.85
N ALA A 346 14.93 7.29 -6.88
CA ALA A 346 13.59 6.70 -6.97
C ALA A 346 12.48 7.77 -6.99
N ILE A 347 12.64 8.88 -6.25
CA ILE A 347 11.72 10.02 -6.29
C ILE A 347 11.76 10.69 -7.68
N PHE A 348 12.95 10.91 -8.24
CA PHE A 348 13.11 11.44 -9.60
C PHE A 348 12.34 10.61 -10.62
N GLN A 349 12.44 9.31 -10.51
CA GLN A 349 11.78 8.34 -11.38
C GLN A 349 10.27 8.14 -11.07
N GLY A 350 9.70 8.91 -10.13
CA GLY A 350 8.29 8.75 -9.72
C GLY A 350 7.97 7.45 -8.97
N LYS A 351 8.98 6.71 -8.50
CA LYS A 351 8.86 5.42 -7.79
C LYS A 351 8.69 5.57 -6.28
N ALA A 352 9.01 6.74 -5.74
CA ALA A 352 8.93 7.03 -4.32
C ALA A 352 8.45 8.46 -4.08
N GLU A 353 7.91 8.71 -2.88
CA GLU A 353 7.51 10.03 -2.42
C GLU A 353 8.44 10.51 -1.29
N ILE A 354 8.63 11.82 -1.18
CA ILE A 354 9.40 12.44 -0.10
C ILE A 354 8.82 12.05 1.27
N SER A 355 7.49 12.02 1.37
CA SER A 355 6.72 11.63 2.56
C SER A 355 7.04 10.23 3.12
N MET A 356 7.65 9.35 2.33
CA MET A 356 8.09 8.04 2.83
C MET A 356 9.35 8.11 3.72
N CYS A 357 10.02 9.27 3.80
CA CYS A 357 11.19 9.45 4.67
C CYS A 357 10.77 9.72 6.11
N LEU A 358 10.94 8.74 7.01
CA LEU A 358 10.52 8.85 8.39
C LEU A 358 11.19 10.02 9.15
N PRO A 359 12.53 10.24 9.05
CA PRO A 359 13.15 11.41 9.67
C PRO A 359 12.58 12.74 9.16
N PHE A 360 12.32 12.86 7.86
CA PHE A 360 11.70 14.06 7.27
C PHE A 360 10.28 14.29 7.79
N LEU A 361 9.45 13.24 7.85
CA LEU A 361 8.09 13.34 8.39
C LEU A 361 8.09 13.74 9.86
N LYS A 362 9.00 13.16 10.66
CA LYS A 362 9.15 13.49 12.09
C LYS A 362 9.51 14.96 12.25
N GLU A 363 10.54 15.43 11.56
CA GLU A 363 10.99 16.82 11.60
C GLU A 363 9.88 17.79 11.15
N LYS A 364 9.17 17.45 10.06
CA LYS A 364 8.05 18.26 9.58
C LYS A 364 6.90 18.32 10.58
N ALA A 365 6.57 17.21 11.25
CA ALA A 365 5.51 17.15 12.25
C ALA A 365 5.90 17.94 13.51
N GLU A 366 7.13 17.82 13.99
CA GLU A 366 7.66 18.57 15.14
C GLU A 366 7.66 20.07 14.85
N ASN A 367 8.21 20.51 13.72
CA ASN A 367 8.23 21.91 13.31
C ASN A 367 6.83 22.51 13.15
N PHE A 368 5.87 21.75 12.64
CA PHE A 368 4.49 22.19 12.48
C PHE A 368 3.80 22.36 13.83
N SER A 369 3.91 21.37 14.71
CA SER A 369 3.36 21.43 16.07
C SER A 369 3.94 22.57 16.87
N ASP A 370 5.26 22.71 16.87
CA ASP A 370 5.97 23.80 17.55
C ASP A 370 5.55 25.19 17.04
N THR A 371 5.39 25.31 15.72
CA THR A 371 4.98 26.58 15.12
C THR A 371 3.57 26.99 15.53
N ILE A 372 2.62 26.03 15.56
CA ILE A 372 1.24 26.30 16.00
C ILE A 372 1.21 26.69 17.47
N VAL A 373 1.88 25.92 18.33
CA VAL A 373 1.89 26.14 19.78
C VAL A 373 2.53 27.49 20.10
N LYS A 374 3.69 27.81 19.53
CA LYS A 374 4.41 29.08 19.79
C LYS A 374 3.67 30.31 19.31
N ASN A 375 2.99 30.23 18.16
CA ASN A 375 2.28 31.38 17.56
C ASN A 375 0.80 31.48 17.95
N SER A 376 0.29 30.56 18.78
CA SER A 376 -1.07 30.67 19.29
C SER A 376 -1.24 31.95 20.11
N PRO A 377 -2.28 32.76 19.86
CA PRO A 377 -2.59 33.93 20.67
C PRO A 377 -3.10 33.55 22.07
N ASN A 378 -3.63 32.34 22.23
CA ASN A 378 -4.10 31.82 23.50
C ASN A 378 -2.93 31.23 24.30
N ALA A 379 -2.96 31.39 25.61
CA ALA A 379 -2.03 30.75 26.51
C ALA A 379 -2.30 29.23 26.53
N LEU A 380 -1.26 28.43 26.33
CA LEU A 380 -1.32 26.98 26.32
C LEU A 380 -0.41 26.43 27.42
N PHE A 381 -0.95 25.53 28.24
CA PHE A 381 -0.22 24.79 29.26
C PHE A 381 -0.52 23.30 29.10
N VAL A 382 0.51 22.46 29.09
CA VAL A 382 0.36 21.01 29.18
C VAL A 382 0.79 20.58 30.57
N VAL A 383 -0.09 19.89 31.29
CA VAL A 383 0.13 19.45 32.67
C VAL A 383 -0.02 17.94 32.75
N ASN A 384 0.89 17.24 33.39
CA ASN A 384 0.85 15.78 33.57
C ASN A 384 -0.05 15.35 34.75
N GLU A 385 -0.14 14.04 35.01
CA GLU A 385 -0.90 13.43 36.10
C GLU A 385 -0.40 13.84 37.49
N ASP A 386 0.89 14.20 37.62
CA ASP A 386 1.54 14.68 38.85
C ASP A 386 1.37 16.19 39.07
N MET A 387 0.55 16.84 38.21
CA MET A 387 0.33 18.29 38.21
C MET A 387 1.59 19.10 37.86
N GLU A 388 2.57 18.54 37.16
CA GLU A 388 3.74 19.23 36.68
C GLU A 388 3.52 19.79 35.26
N ILE A 389 4.03 20.98 35.01
CA ILE A 389 3.94 21.67 33.73
C ILE A 389 4.97 21.06 32.78
N GLN A 390 4.50 20.41 31.72
CA GLN A 390 5.33 19.78 30.70
C GLN A 390 5.64 20.75 29.54
N GLN A 391 4.71 21.67 29.27
CA GLN A 391 4.87 22.63 28.19
C GLN A 391 4.07 23.90 28.47
N VAL A 392 4.63 25.04 28.07
CA VAL A 392 3.96 26.34 28.07
C VAL A 392 4.36 27.10 26.79
N ASN A 393 3.44 27.81 26.18
CA ASN A 393 3.75 28.64 25.00
C ASN A 393 4.06 30.09 25.39
N SER A 394 4.54 30.89 24.42
CA SER A 394 4.89 32.29 24.64
C SER A 394 3.71 33.15 25.13
N ALA A 395 2.46 32.83 24.76
CA ALA A 395 1.28 33.52 25.28
C ALA A 395 1.02 33.15 26.75
N GLY A 396 1.24 31.89 27.16
CA GLY A 396 1.17 31.45 28.54
C GLY A 396 2.22 32.16 29.42
N VAL A 397 3.46 32.24 28.93
CA VAL A 397 4.54 32.98 29.61
C VAL A 397 4.14 34.42 29.89
N ARG A 398 3.54 35.11 28.90
CA ARG A 398 3.06 36.49 29.07
C ARG A 398 1.84 36.62 30.00
N LEU A 399 0.91 35.64 29.92
CA LEU A 399 -0.32 35.66 30.72
C LEU A 399 -0.02 35.65 32.22
N VAL A 400 0.92 34.81 32.65
CA VAL A 400 1.28 34.64 34.07
C VAL A 400 2.63 35.30 34.43
N ASN A 401 3.05 36.30 33.66
CA ASN A 401 4.20 37.16 33.92
C ASN A 401 5.54 36.43 34.24
N LEU A 402 5.81 35.30 33.52
CA LEU A 402 7.05 34.56 33.64
C LEU A 402 8.19 35.23 32.87
N ARG A 403 9.44 34.95 33.22
CA ARG A 403 10.63 35.41 32.48
C ARG A 403 10.90 34.58 31.24
N GLY A 404 10.48 33.30 31.25
CA GLY A 404 10.65 32.37 30.16
C GLY A 404 9.99 31.03 30.44
N GLU A 405 9.93 30.18 29.43
CA GLU A 405 9.35 28.82 29.54
C GLU A 405 10.04 27.97 30.60
N GLY A 406 11.38 28.09 30.72
CA GLY A 406 12.19 27.33 31.66
C GLY A 406 11.92 27.61 33.13
N ASP A 407 11.20 28.70 33.46
CA ASP A 407 10.90 29.06 34.87
C ASP A 407 9.88 28.11 35.51
N VAL A 408 9.12 27.39 34.72
CA VAL A 408 7.99 26.55 35.18
C VAL A 408 7.97 25.15 34.63
N LEU A 409 8.82 24.82 33.67
CA LEU A 409 8.89 23.44 33.12
C LEU A 409 9.36 22.48 34.20
N GLY A 410 8.57 21.41 34.45
CA GLY A 410 8.79 20.44 35.50
C GLY A 410 8.32 20.88 36.90
N GLU A 411 7.86 22.13 37.04
CA GLU A 411 7.33 22.64 38.31
C GLU A 411 5.82 22.32 38.43
N ASN A 412 5.33 22.24 39.68
CA ASN A 412 3.92 21.97 39.93
C ASN A 412 3.06 23.17 39.52
N VAL A 413 1.92 22.90 38.88
CA VAL A 413 0.99 23.90 38.36
C VAL A 413 0.46 24.86 39.43
N VAL A 414 0.40 24.43 40.69
CA VAL A 414 -0.03 25.25 41.83
C VAL A 414 0.79 26.53 42.00
N ARG A 415 1.99 26.54 41.45
CA ARG A 415 2.86 27.71 41.49
C ARG A 415 2.34 28.91 40.66
N ILE A 416 1.52 28.65 39.66
CA ILE A 416 1.06 29.69 38.73
C ILE A 416 -0.45 29.67 38.47
N LEU A 417 -1.14 28.55 38.70
CA LEU A 417 -2.58 28.39 38.45
C LEU A 417 -3.21 27.56 39.56
N ASP A 418 -4.55 27.72 39.72
CA ASP A 418 -5.32 26.86 40.62
C ASP A 418 -5.31 25.41 40.13
N PRO A 419 -4.87 24.42 40.92
CA PRO A 419 -4.85 23.02 40.52
C PRO A 419 -6.23 22.34 40.51
N LEU A 420 -7.26 22.92 41.16
CA LEU A 420 -8.58 22.29 41.33
C LEU A 420 -9.27 21.95 40.01
N PRO A 421 -9.31 22.81 38.99
CA PRO A 421 -9.87 22.46 37.68
C PRO A 421 -9.15 21.28 37.03
N PHE A 422 -7.83 21.21 37.11
CA PHE A 422 -7.02 20.11 36.58
C PHE A 422 -7.33 18.79 37.29
N LEU A 423 -7.38 18.80 38.63
CA LEU A 423 -7.74 17.62 39.41
C LEU A 423 -9.13 17.09 39.05
N LYS A 424 -10.09 17.99 38.84
CA LYS A 424 -11.44 17.64 38.44
C LYS A 424 -11.47 16.94 37.07
N VAL A 425 -10.70 17.44 36.09
CA VAL A 425 -10.58 16.83 34.76
C VAL A 425 -9.89 15.47 34.87
N LEU A 426 -8.82 15.36 35.64
CA LEU A 426 -8.09 14.10 35.84
C LEU A 426 -8.99 13.02 36.49
N GLN A 427 -9.78 13.37 37.51
CA GLN A 427 -10.65 12.44 38.22
C GLN A 427 -11.88 12.02 37.40
N THR A 428 -12.46 12.94 36.65
CA THR A 428 -13.72 12.70 35.94
C THR A 428 -13.55 12.27 34.51
N GLY A 429 -12.39 12.52 33.91
CA GLY A 429 -12.13 12.35 32.46
C GLY A 429 -12.94 13.30 31.57
N LYS A 430 -13.67 14.26 32.14
CA LYS A 430 -14.52 15.21 31.40
C LYS A 430 -13.83 16.53 31.25
N ALA A 431 -13.83 17.06 30.02
CA ALA A 431 -13.28 18.37 29.72
C ALA A 431 -14.07 19.49 30.43
N ILE A 432 -13.38 20.54 30.83
CA ILE A 432 -13.94 21.83 31.22
C ILE A 432 -13.85 22.73 29.97
N MET A 433 -14.98 23.32 29.57
CA MET A 433 -15.03 24.13 28.36
C MET A 433 -15.48 25.55 28.72
N ASP A 434 -14.76 26.55 28.22
CA ASP A 434 -15.11 27.96 28.24
C ASP A 434 -15.56 28.49 29.62
N GLN A 435 -14.85 28.11 30.67
CA GLN A 435 -15.13 28.60 32.02
C GLN A 435 -14.44 29.95 32.22
N LEU A 436 -15.23 30.98 32.59
CA LEU A 436 -14.67 32.28 32.95
C LEU A 436 -14.05 32.21 34.34
N GLU A 437 -12.79 32.62 34.47
CA GLU A 437 -12.06 32.65 35.72
C GLU A 437 -11.29 33.95 35.89
N TYR A 438 -11.23 34.44 37.12
CA TYR A 438 -10.43 35.61 37.48
C TYR A 438 -9.15 35.20 38.16
N LEU A 439 -8.04 35.44 37.50
CA LEU A 439 -6.69 35.19 38.02
C LEU A 439 -6.24 36.40 38.87
N ALA A 440 -6.52 36.35 40.18
CA ALA A 440 -6.30 37.48 41.10
C ALA A 440 -4.82 37.88 41.18
N GLU A 441 -3.88 36.97 41.06
CA GLU A 441 -2.44 37.25 41.11
C GLU A 441 -1.96 38.05 39.93
N TYR A 442 -2.66 37.99 38.79
CA TYR A 442 -2.29 38.63 37.52
C TYR A 442 -3.23 39.77 37.13
N ASP A 443 -4.32 40.00 37.89
CA ASP A 443 -5.42 40.95 37.56
C ASP A 443 -6.00 40.72 36.19
N LYS A 444 -6.29 39.45 35.84
CA LYS A 444 -6.77 39.09 34.53
C LYS A 444 -8.00 38.18 34.59
N TYR A 445 -8.92 38.44 33.68
CA TYR A 445 -10.03 37.55 33.37
C TYR A 445 -9.62 36.63 32.21
N VAL A 446 -9.79 35.33 32.38
CA VAL A 446 -9.48 34.34 31.34
C VAL A 446 -10.67 33.44 31.06
N MET A 447 -10.85 33.08 29.81
CA MET A 447 -11.74 32.01 29.42
C MET A 447 -10.91 30.72 29.37
N GLN A 448 -11.13 29.83 30.32
CA GLN A 448 -10.35 28.62 30.52
C GLN A 448 -11.04 27.39 29.91
N THR A 449 -10.28 26.60 29.14
CA THR A 449 -10.69 25.28 28.64
C THR A 449 -9.60 24.27 29.01
N ILE A 450 -9.97 23.17 29.70
CA ILE A 450 -9.05 22.08 30.05
C ILE A 450 -9.59 20.77 29.46
N VAL A 451 -8.79 20.14 28.60
CA VAL A 451 -9.15 18.88 27.95
C VAL A 451 -8.12 17.78 28.31
N PRO A 452 -8.57 16.54 28.57
CA PRO A 452 -7.65 15.42 28.72
C PRO A 452 -7.04 15.07 27.35
N MET A 453 -5.76 14.75 27.30
CA MET A 453 -5.09 14.26 26.08
C MET A 453 -5.32 12.75 25.90
N GLU A 454 -5.22 12.26 24.66
CA GLU A 454 -5.50 10.85 24.31
C GLU A 454 -4.64 9.83 25.10
N ASN A 455 -3.46 10.20 25.56
CA ASN A 455 -2.62 9.35 26.40
C ASN A 455 -3.17 9.13 27.82
N GLY A 456 -4.24 9.85 28.22
CA GLY A 456 -4.86 9.79 29.54
C GLY A 456 -3.99 10.26 30.71
N ARG A 457 -2.75 10.68 30.46
CA ARG A 457 -1.76 11.07 31.49
C ARG A 457 -1.42 12.55 31.48
N SER A 458 -1.98 13.30 30.55
CA SER A 458 -1.71 14.72 30.41
C SER A 458 -2.99 15.48 30.08
N MET A 459 -3.02 16.74 30.43
CA MET A 459 -4.14 17.66 30.18
C MET A 459 -3.61 18.89 29.44
N LEU A 460 -4.36 19.34 28.45
CA LEU A 460 -4.11 20.60 27.76
C LEU A 460 -5.05 21.67 28.32
N CYS A 461 -4.47 22.72 28.86
CA CYS A 461 -5.17 23.90 29.32
C CYS A 461 -4.96 25.03 28.29
N ILE A 462 -6.06 25.60 27.83
CA ILE A 462 -6.12 26.73 26.90
C ILE A 462 -6.76 27.89 27.63
N MET A 463 -6.09 29.04 27.70
CA MET A 463 -6.63 30.25 28.32
C MET A 463 -6.60 31.39 27.32
N ARG A 464 -7.76 31.99 27.12
CA ARG A 464 -7.90 33.25 26.35
C ARG A 464 -8.06 34.40 27.33
N ASP A 465 -7.19 35.39 27.24
CA ASP A 465 -7.33 36.63 28.00
C ASP A 465 -8.54 37.41 27.48
N VAL A 466 -9.51 37.62 28.36
CA VAL A 466 -10.78 38.36 28.09
C VAL A 466 -10.94 39.55 29.04
N THR A 467 -9.83 40.04 29.58
CA THR A 467 -9.82 41.10 30.59
C THR A 467 -10.47 42.40 30.09
N GLU A 468 -10.16 42.82 28.89
CA GLU A 468 -10.72 44.04 28.32
C GLU A 468 -12.20 43.86 27.99
N GLU A 469 -12.60 42.71 27.47
CA GLU A 469 -14.00 42.38 27.19
C GLU A 469 -14.86 42.42 28.48
N GLU A 470 -14.37 41.84 29.56
CA GLU A 470 -15.09 41.81 30.85
C GLU A 470 -15.08 43.21 31.54
N LYS A 471 -14.00 43.95 31.44
CA LYS A 471 -13.98 45.35 31.92
C LYS A 471 -14.97 46.22 31.15
N GLU A 472 -15.03 46.11 29.83
CA GLU A 472 -16.03 46.85 29.03
C GLU A 472 -17.46 46.39 29.34
N ARG A 473 -17.70 45.09 29.51
CA ARG A 473 -19.00 44.55 29.90
C ARG A 473 -19.46 45.10 31.24
N SER A 474 -18.60 45.04 32.26
CA SER A 474 -18.90 45.59 33.58
C SER A 474 -19.16 47.09 33.52
N ARG A 475 -18.43 47.82 32.68
CA ARG A 475 -18.66 49.28 32.46
C ARG A 475 -20.02 49.52 31.83
N ARG A 476 -20.40 48.77 30.80
CA ARG A 476 -21.72 48.89 30.15
C ARG A 476 -22.85 48.54 31.11
N GLU A 477 -22.69 47.49 31.92
CA GLU A 477 -23.68 47.11 32.93
C GLU A 477 -23.87 48.21 33.97
N LYS A 478 -22.75 48.83 34.47
CA LYS A 478 -22.83 49.98 35.39
C LYS A 478 -23.52 51.17 34.77
N ILE A 479 -23.20 51.53 33.53
CA ILE A 479 -23.86 52.62 32.80
C ILE A 479 -25.33 52.33 32.60
N SER A 480 -25.69 51.08 32.22
CA SER A 480 -27.08 50.66 32.06
C SER A 480 -27.86 50.77 33.37
N GLN A 481 -27.26 50.30 34.47
CA GLN A 481 -27.87 50.38 35.79
C GLN A 481 -28.06 51.85 36.25
N GLN A 482 -27.05 52.69 36.12
CA GLN A 482 -27.13 54.12 36.40
C GLN A 482 -28.17 54.82 35.52
N THR A 483 -28.26 54.43 34.25
CA THR A 483 -29.26 55.00 33.31
C THR A 483 -30.68 54.59 33.74
N ALA A 484 -30.87 53.33 34.17
CA ALA A 484 -32.17 52.86 34.67
C ALA A 484 -32.54 53.62 35.96
N GLU A 485 -31.62 53.78 36.91
CA GLU A 485 -31.87 54.54 38.16
C GLU A 485 -32.25 55.99 37.88
N VAL A 486 -31.54 56.66 36.93
CA VAL A 486 -31.90 58.04 36.52
C VAL A 486 -33.26 58.09 35.84
N ALA A 487 -33.56 57.13 34.98
CA ALA A 487 -34.87 57.03 34.32
C ALA A 487 -36.00 56.88 35.36
N ASP A 488 -35.83 55.99 36.35
CA ASP A 488 -36.81 55.82 37.43
C ASP A 488 -37.00 57.11 38.22
N GLN A 489 -35.93 57.82 38.58
CA GLN A 489 -36.03 59.11 39.26
C GLN A 489 -36.78 60.17 38.42
N VAL A 490 -36.57 60.21 37.09
CA VAL A 490 -37.32 61.10 36.19
C VAL A 490 -38.76 60.71 36.13
N VAL A 491 -39.10 59.42 36.04
CA VAL A 491 -40.47 58.92 36.02
C VAL A 491 -41.18 59.28 37.34
N ASP A 492 -40.55 59.04 38.50
CA ASP A 492 -41.09 59.40 39.81
C ASP A 492 -41.34 60.91 39.94
N LYS A 493 -40.40 61.73 39.46
CA LYS A 493 -40.57 63.17 39.45
C LYS A 493 -41.73 63.61 38.54
N GLN A 494 -41.85 63.04 37.36
CA GLN A 494 -42.98 63.34 36.45
C GLN A 494 -44.30 62.91 37.06
N MET A 495 -44.36 61.72 37.72
CA MET A 495 -45.56 61.23 38.39
C MET A 495 -45.99 62.17 39.52
N ARG A 496 -45.05 62.72 40.32
CA ARG A 496 -45.39 63.72 41.35
C ARG A 496 -45.97 64.97 40.75
N ILE A 497 -45.37 65.51 39.68
CA ILE A 497 -45.86 66.68 38.97
C ILE A 497 -47.28 66.44 38.41
N VAL A 498 -47.52 65.27 37.80
CA VAL A 498 -48.86 64.90 37.33
C VAL A 498 -49.86 64.81 38.44
N GLN A 499 -49.46 64.26 39.62
CA GLN A 499 -50.33 64.20 40.82
C GLN A 499 -50.62 65.61 41.35
N GLU A 500 -49.64 66.52 41.40
CA GLU A 500 -49.85 67.92 41.79
C GLU A 500 -50.79 68.62 40.83
N ILE A 501 -50.62 68.48 39.52
CA ILE A 501 -51.51 69.04 38.52
C ILE A 501 -52.95 68.49 38.66
N ALA A 502 -53.07 67.18 38.87
CA ALA A 502 -54.38 66.57 39.07
C ALA A 502 -55.08 67.06 40.34
N SER A 503 -54.29 67.27 41.43
CA SER A 503 -54.79 67.85 42.67
C SER A 503 -55.30 69.28 42.49
N LEU A 504 -54.47 70.12 41.83
CA LEU A 504 -54.88 71.54 41.55
C LEU A 504 -56.07 71.61 40.60
N LEU A 505 -56.16 70.73 39.58
CA LEU A 505 -57.33 70.68 38.70
C LEU A 505 -58.60 70.16 39.43
N GLY A 506 -58.37 69.22 40.37
CA GLY A 506 -59.45 68.77 41.23
C GLY A 506 -60.00 69.83 42.17
N GLU A 507 -59.07 70.68 42.73
CA GLU A 507 -59.37 71.79 43.61
C GLU A 507 -60.11 72.87 42.87
N THR A 508 -59.62 73.30 41.72
CA THR A 508 -60.27 74.32 40.86
C THR A 508 -61.58 73.85 40.30
N ALA A 509 -61.74 72.58 40.00
CA ALA A 509 -63.05 72.00 39.60
C ALA A 509 -64.08 71.94 40.76
N ALA A 510 -63.59 71.70 41.99
CA ALA A 510 -64.39 71.77 43.18
C ALA A 510 -64.83 73.17 43.50
N GLU A 511 -63.90 74.16 43.42
CA GLU A 511 -64.26 75.55 43.60
C GLU A 511 -65.22 76.05 42.52
N THR A 512 -64.99 75.73 41.25
CA THR A 512 -65.90 76.04 40.15
C THR A 512 -67.31 75.43 40.39
N LYS A 513 -67.34 74.20 40.86
CA LYS A 513 -68.59 73.47 41.18
C LYS A 513 -69.31 74.17 42.35
N ILE A 514 -68.61 74.60 43.39
CA ILE A 514 -69.16 75.36 44.51
C ILE A 514 -69.66 76.71 44.02
N ALA A 515 -68.88 77.41 43.22
CA ALA A 515 -69.34 78.70 42.66
C ALA A 515 -70.58 78.58 41.77
N LEU A 516 -70.62 77.59 40.90
CA LEU A 516 -71.77 77.23 40.07
C LEU A 516 -73.00 76.83 40.90
N SER A 517 -72.77 76.09 41.99
CA SER A 517 -73.90 75.71 42.91
C SER A 517 -74.46 76.94 43.61
N LYS A 518 -73.59 77.85 44.07
CA LYS A 518 -74.06 79.13 44.66
C LYS A 518 -74.78 80.00 43.63
N LEU A 519 -74.27 80.06 42.39
CA LEU A 519 -74.95 80.81 41.32
C LEU A 519 -76.31 80.17 40.98
N LYS A 520 -76.45 78.92 41.05
CA LYS A 520 -77.69 78.16 40.85
C LYS A 520 -78.66 78.48 41.95
N GLU A 521 -78.23 78.55 43.20
CA GLU A 521 -79.10 78.93 44.36
C GLU A 521 -79.62 80.36 44.16
N TYR A 522 -78.76 81.28 43.72
CA TYR A 522 -79.18 82.69 43.43
C TYR A 522 -80.18 82.81 42.27
N ILE A 523 -80.18 81.88 41.32
CA ILE A 523 -81.10 81.88 40.17
C ILE A 523 -82.47 81.27 40.52
N TYR A 524 -82.59 80.46 41.60
CA TYR A 524 -83.85 79.86 42.02
C TYR A 524 -84.52 80.56 43.17
N GLU A 525 -83.95 81.71 43.67
CA GLU A 525 -84.60 82.58 44.68
C GLU A 525 -85.29 83.81 44.08
N GLU A 526 -85.34 83.97 42.75
CA GLU A 526 -86.27 84.87 42.07
C GLU A 526 -87.35 84.02 41.43
#